data_f95ec2556dcf4c902f2b6d96974589fb
#
_entry.id   f95ec2556dcf4c902f2b6d96974589fb
#
_cell.length_a   1.000
_cell.length_b   1.000
_cell.length_c   1.000
_cell.angle_alpha   90.00
_cell.angle_beta   90.00
_cell.angle_gamma   90.00
#
_symmetry.space_group_name_H-M   'P 1'
#
loop_
_entity.id
_entity.type
_entity.pdbx_description
1 polymer ?
#
loop_
_entity_poly.entity_id
_entity_poly.type
_entity_poly.pdbx_seq_one_letter_code
_entity_poly.pdbx_strand_id
1 'polypeptide(L)' 'NHSNIGVLAFAAGFSVMMVLDVALG' A
#
# COMPACT_ATOMS: atom_id res chain seq x y z
N ASN A 1 -4.12 -8.18 -21.73
CA ASN A 1 -3.47 -8.27 -20.45
C ASN A 1 -3.75 -7.06 -19.59
N HIS A 2 -4.43 -7.26 -18.51
CA HIS A 2 -4.92 -6.17 -17.67
C HIS A 2 -4.12 -6.06 -16.40
N SER A 3 -3.07 -5.29 -16.47
CA SER A 3 -2.19 -5.09 -15.33
C SER A 3 -2.66 -3.87 -14.53
N ASN A 4 -3.07 -4.10 -13.29
CA ASN A 4 -3.52 -3.03 -12.41
C ASN A 4 -2.37 -2.55 -11.54
N ILE A 5 -1.31 -2.13 -12.20
CA ILE A 5 -0.11 -1.69 -11.49
C ILE A 5 -0.40 -0.50 -10.58
N GLY A 6 -1.30 0.38 -11.03
CA GLY A 6 -1.68 1.53 -10.21
C GLY A 6 -2.37 1.11 -8.92
N VAL A 7 -3.28 0.15 -9.03
CA VAL A 7 -3.99 -0.36 -7.86
C VAL A 7 -3.03 -1.09 -6.93
N LEU A 8 -2.14 -1.90 -7.50
CA LEU A 8 -1.16 -2.62 -6.70
C LEU A 8 -0.23 -1.67 -5.97
N ALA A 9 0.24 -0.64 -6.67
CA ALA A 9 1.12 0.35 -6.06
C ALA A 9 0.40 1.10 -4.93
N PHE A 10 -0.85 1.45 -5.16
CA PHE A 10 -1.65 2.13 -4.16
C PHE A 10 -1.85 1.24 -2.92
N ALA A 11 -2.21 -0.01 -3.16
CA ALA A 11 -2.44 -0.95 -2.07
C ALA A 11 -1.17 -1.18 -1.24
N ALA A 12 -0.05 -1.33 -1.93
CA ALA A 12 1.23 -1.55 -1.26
C ALA A 12 1.61 -0.34 -0.40
N GLY A 13 1.48 0.85 -0.97
CA GLY A 13 1.80 2.07 -0.25
C GLY A 13 0.89 2.29 0.95
N PHE A 14 -0.40 2.07 0.74
CA PHE A 14 -1.38 2.23 1.81
C PHE A 14 -1.12 1.24 2.95
N SER A 15 -0.82 0.00 2.60
CA SER A 15 -0.54 -1.04 3.60
C SER A 15 0.70 -0.69 4.42
N VAL A 16 1.75 -0.24 3.76
CA VAL A 16 2.99 0.15 4.45
C VAL A 16 2.72 1.32 5.39
N MET A 17 1.95 2.28 4.93
CA MET A 17 1.61 3.45 5.74
C MET A 17 0.84 3.04 7.00
N MET A 18 -0.10 2.13 6.86
CA MET A 18 -0.87 1.65 8.00
C MET A 18 0.00 0.91 9.00
N VAL A 19 0.87 0.06 8.50
CA VAL A 19 1.78 -0.69 9.36
C VAL A 19 2.69 0.25 10.14
N LEU A 20 3.24 1.24 9.45
CA LEU A 20 4.13 2.20 10.11
C LEU A 20 3.37 3.04 11.13
N ASP A 21 2.14 3.40 10.81
CA ASP A 21 1.32 4.19 11.72
C ASP A 21 1.09 3.46 13.03
N VAL A 22 0.76 2.18 12.96
CA VAL A 22 0.54 1.35 14.15
C VAL A 22 1.85 1.11 14.89
N ALA A 23 2.92 0.87 14.15
CA ALA A 23 4.21 0.55 14.76
C ALA A 23 4.82 1.76 15.46
N LEU A 24 4.64 2.94 14.89
CA LEU A 24 5.24 4.16 15.43
C LEU A 24 4.27 4.99 16.27
N GLY A 25 2.99 4.73 16.09
CA GLY A 25 1.96 5.44 16.81
C GLY A 25 1.79 4.93 18.18
#